data_a93d8d4237686fc8d8c0ef411f8fcac3
#
_entry.id   a93d8d4237686fc8d8c0ef411f8fcac3
#
_cell.length_a   1.000
_cell.length_b   1.000
_cell.length_c   1.000
_cell.angle_alpha   90.00
_cell.angle_beta   90.00
_cell.angle_gamma   90.00
#
_symmetry.space_group_name_H-M   'P 1'
#
loop_
_entity.id
_entity.type
_entity.pdbx_description
1 polymer ?
#
loop_
_entity_poly.entity_id
_entity_poly.type
_entity_poly.pdbx_seq_one_letter_code
_entity_poly.pdbx_strand_id
1 'polypeptide(L)'
;MCEASIDANIKKLVHFSSIDAFQREPMDEPLYESRSLVSDPKSIPYDLSKADGQRIVLDFTKNYLDASIIHPTSIMGPNDFKPGLNCQSMIDIANQKRLLNIAFGYNYVDVRDLSKTAINCSIKGVNGQNYLVGGEFLMFPEIAKMIGGLLDRRTLLAALPISSMYLNVPFEIVKSSFTKRPRLMTIDTIHTIKTAHKLIPCTLAKNELGHTNRPFIETITDTINFFIDLGLIKN
;
A
#
# COMPACT_ATOMS: atom_id res chain seq x y z
N MET A 1 4.94 5.79 21.56
CA MET A 1 3.50 5.96 21.23
C MET A 1 2.62 5.21 22.22
N CYS A 2 2.80 3.89 22.47
CA CYS A 2 1.96 3.14 23.42
C CYS A 2 2.00 3.75 24.83
N GLU A 3 3.18 3.99 25.40
CA GLU A 3 3.35 4.65 26.70
C GLU A 3 2.66 6.02 26.76
N ALA A 4 2.88 6.87 25.76
CA ALA A 4 2.22 8.17 25.67
C ALA A 4 0.69 8.07 25.57
N SER A 5 0.17 7.00 24.93
CA SER A 5 -1.27 6.75 24.90
C SER A 5 -1.83 6.37 26.26
N ILE A 6 -1.08 5.58 27.02
CA ILE A 6 -1.44 5.22 28.40
C ILE A 6 -1.41 6.46 29.31
N ASP A 7 -0.32 7.23 29.25
CA ASP A 7 -0.15 8.45 30.07
C ASP A 7 -1.26 9.48 29.77
N ALA A 8 -1.69 9.55 28.51
CA ALA A 8 -2.78 10.44 28.09
C ALA A 8 -4.19 9.85 28.29
N ASN A 9 -4.32 8.66 28.89
CA ASN A 9 -5.57 7.94 29.09
C ASN A 9 -6.40 7.80 27.79
N ILE A 10 -5.74 7.50 26.67
CA ILE A 10 -6.42 7.27 25.39
C ILE A 10 -7.28 6.01 25.51
N LYS A 11 -8.56 6.12 25.17
CA LYS A 11 -9.51 5.01 25.30
C LYS A 11 -9.24 3.88 24.32
N LYS A 12 -8.77 4.21 23.12
CA LYS A 12 -8.47 3.23 22.08
C LYS A 12 -7.41 3.74 21.13
N LEU A 13 -6.45 2.90 20.80
CA LEU A 13 -5.43 3.13 19.78
C LEU A 13 -5.75 2.29 18.53
N VAL A 14 -5.76 2.91 17.36
CA VAL A 14 -5.76 2.21 16.07
C VAL A 14 -4.37 2.31 15.46
N HIS A 15 -3.65 1.19 15.46
CA HIS A 15 -2.30 1.14 14.92
C HIS A 15 -2.31 0.77 13.43
N PHE A 16 -1.68 1.60 12.59
CA PHE A 16 -1.50 1.32 11.17
C PHE A 16 -0.18 0.55 10.95
N SER A 17 -0.28 -0.76 10.77
CA SER A 17 0.80 -1.63 10.32
C SER A 17 0.86 -1.67 8.77
N SER A 18 1.07 -2.82 8.19
CA SER A 18 1.04 -3.11 6.76
C SER A 18 0.75 -4.60 6.54
N ILE A 19 0.21 -4.98 5.39
CA ILE A 19 0.20 -6.40 4.98
C ILE A 19 1.62 -6.98 4.89
N ASP A 20 2.63 -6.15 4.63
CA ASP A 20 4.03 -6.55 4.54
C ASP A 20 4.64 -6.95 5.90
N ALA A 21 3.94 -6.71 7.02
CA ALA A 21 4.32 -7.23 8.32
C ALA A 21 4.17 -8.76 8.44
N PHE A 22 3.34 -9.36 7.60
CA PHE A 22 3.12 -10.80 7.56
C PHE A 22 4.12 -11.50 6.64
N GLN A 23 4.42 -12.77 6.93
CA GLN A 23 5.22 -13.60 6.04
C GLN A 23 4.54 -13.72 4.68
N ARG A 24 5.32 -13.57 3.61
CA ARG A 24 4.80 -13.56 2.24
C ARG A 24 4.46 -14.96 1.74
N GLU A 25 5.25 -15.97 2.16
CA GLU A 25 5.02 -17.36 1.77
C GLU A 25 4.02 -18.08 2.70
N PRO A 26 3.23 -19.00 2.19
CA PRO A 26 3.11 -19.39 0.78
C PRO A 26 2.31 -18.37 -0.06
N MET A 27 2.73 -18.15 -1.31
CA MET A 27 2.14 -17.13 -2.19
C MET A 27 0.86 -17.56 -2.90
N ASP A 28 0.62 -18.87 -2.97
CA ASP A 28 -0.56 -19.48 -3.59
C ASP A 28 -1.78 -19.56 -2.65
N GLU A 29 -1.57 -19.25 -1.37
CA GLU A 29 -2.64 -19.19 -0.37
C GLU A 29 -3.08 -17.74 -0.11
N PRO A 30 -4.37 -17.52 0.22
CA PRO A 30 -4.83 -16.21 0.66
C PRO A 30 -4.08 -15.74 1.93
N LEU A 31 -3.84 -14.42 2.00
CA LEU A 31 -3.34 -13.80 3.20
C LEU A 31 -4.48 -13.60 4.20
N TYR A 32 -4.34 -14.20 5.38
CA TYR A 32 -5.24 -14.02 6.51
C TYR A 32 -4.50 -13.43 7.71
N GLU A 33 -5.23 -12.86 8.65
CA GLU A 33 -4.73 -12.24 9.87
C GLU A 33 -4.03 -13.23 10.82
N SER A 34 -4.25 -14.53 10.62
CA SER A 34 -3.59 -15.61 11.36
C SER A 34 -2.17 -15.95 10.88
N ARG A 35 -1.75 -15.39 9.72
CA ARG A 35 -0.40 -15.64 9.20
C ARG A 35 0.65 -15.05 10.13
N SER A 36 1.78 -15.75 10.27
CA SER A 36 2.88 -15.32 11.12
C SER A 36 3.50 -14.00 10.64
N LEU A 37 3.95 -13.19 11.58
CA LEU A 37 4.70 -11.98 11.27
C LEU A 37 6.12 -12.30 10.81
N VAL A 38 6.66 -11.45 9.93
CA VAL A 38 8.05 -11.51 9.49
C VAL A 38 9.00 -11.45 10.69
N SER A 39 9.96 -12.37 10.73
CA SER A 39 10.93 -12.47 11.83
C SER A 39 12.36 -12.76 11.38
N ASP A 40 12.60 -13.13 10.11
CA ASP A 40 13.94 -13.38 9.58
C ASP A 40 14.69 -12.04 9.48
N PRO A 41 15.87 -11.88 10.16
CA PRO A 41 16.68 -10.66 10.10
C PRO A 41 17.15 -10.28 8.67
N LYS A 42 17.08 -11.23 7.73
CA LYS A 42 17.43 -11.00 6.31
C LYS A 42 16.27 -10.46 5.49
N SER A 43 15.07 -10.35 6.08
CA SER A 43 13.91 -9.79 5.42
C SER A 43 14.08 -8.30 5.13
N ILE A 44 13.21 -7.77 4.28
CA ILE A 44 13.21 -6.36 3.94
C ILE A 44 13.08 -5.51 5.22
N PRO A 45 13.95 -4.50 5.43
CA PRO A 45 13.93 -3.70 6.67
C PRO A 45 12.58 -3.05 6.97
N TYR A 46 11.82 -2.67 5.94
CA TYR A 46 10.47 -2.15 6.09
C TYR A 46 9.52 -3.18 6.70
N ASP A 47 9.52 -4.41 6.19
CA ASP A 47 8.66 -5.50 6.65
C ASP A 47 8.94 -5.82 8.11
N LEU A 48 10.24 -5.93 8.47
CA LEU A 48 10.69 -6.14 9.86
C LEU A 48 10.23 -5.00 10.77
N SER A 49 10.43 -3.75 10.35
CA SER A 49 10.02 -2.58 11.14
C SER A 49 8.52 -2.57 11.43
N LYS A 50 7.69 -2.96 10.43
CA LYS A 50 6.24 -3.06 10.60
C LYS A 50 5.86 -4.21 11.53
N ALA A 51 6.49 -5.37 11.36
CA ALA A 51 6.27 -6.54 12.22
C ALA A 51 6.67 -6.28 13.68
N ASP A 52 7.82 -5.64 13.91
CA ASP A 52 8.31 -5.32 15.26
C ASP A 52 7.43 -4.26 15.94
N GLY A 53 7.05 -3.20 15.22
CA GLY A 53 6.12 -2.22 15.74
C GLY A 53 4.78 -2.83 16.15
N GLN A 54 4.28 -3.78 15.36
CA GLN A 54 3.07 -4.52 15.69
C GLN A 54 3.23 -5.41 16.92
N ARG A 55 4.36 -6.15 17.06
CA ARG A 55 4.63 -6.97 18.26
C ARG A 55 4.62 -6.13 19.53
N ILE A 56 5.23 -4.95 19.47
CA ILE A 56 5.21 -4.00 20.59
C ILE A 56 3.77 -3.62 20.95
N VAL A 57 2.96 -3.20 19.97
CA VAL A 57 1.56 -2.84 20.22
C VAL A 57 0.79 -4.01 20.82
N LEU A 58 0.91 -5.21 20.24
CA LEU A 58 0.25 -6.43 20.74
C LEU A 58 0.67 -6.79 22.17
N ASP A 59 1.90 -6.50 22.56
CA ASP A 59 2.35 -6.73 23.93
C ASP A 59 1.66 -5.79 24.92
N PHE A 60 1.52 -4.50 24.56
CA PHE A 60 0.79 -3.53 25.37
C PHE A 60 -0.71 -3.85 25.48
N THR A 61 -1.32 -4.51 24.48
CA THR A 61 -2.76 -4.86 24.54
C THR A 61 -3.09 -5.91 25.61
N LYS A 62 -2.11 -6.64 26.10
CA LYS A 62 -2.32 -7.70 27.09
C LYS A 62 -2.79 -7.16 28.44
N ASN A 63 -2.35 -5.95 28.85
CA ASN A 63 -2.61 -5.46 30.20
C ASN A 63 -2.84 -3.94 30.32
N TYR A 64 -2.49 -3.15 29.29
CA TYR A 64 -2.33 -1.70 29.49
C TYR A 64 -3.09 -0.83 28.49
N LEU A 65 -3.35 -1.31 27.29
CA LEU A 65 -3.85 -0.47 26.20
C LEU A 65 -4.90 -1.21 25.38
N ASP A 66 -6.08 -0.62 25.21
CA ASP A 66 -7.02 -1.09 24.18
C ASP A 66 -6.52 -0.62 22.81
N ALA A 67 -6.02 -1.55 22.01
CA ALA A 67 -5.54 -1.25 20.66
C ALA A 67 -5.98 -2.32 19.65
N SER A 68 -6.29 -1.87 18.45
CA SER A 68 -6.52 -2.73 17.28
C SER A 68 -5.55 -2.36 16.16
N ILE A 69 -5.22 -3.32 15.31
CA ILE A 69 -4.20 -3.13 14.29
C ILE A 69 -4.84 -3.24 12.90
N ILE A 70 -4.63 -2.23 12.06
CA ILE A 70 -5.05 -2.21 10.65
C ILE A 70 -3.84 -2.46 9.76
N HIS A 71 -4.01 -3.38 8.82
CA HIS A 71 -3.01 -3.76 7.82
C HIS A 71 -3.51 -3.36 6.43
N PRO A 72 -3.26 -2.11 6.00
CA PRO A 72 -3.63 -1.70 4.67
C PRO A 72 -2.77 -2.38 3.61
N THR A 73 -3.37 -2.57 2.44
CA THR A 73 -2.67 -2.86 1.20
C THR A 73 -2.09 -1.58 0.60
N SER A 74 -1.75 -1.55 -0.68
CA SER A 74 -1.26 -0.34 -1.33
C SER A 74 -2.34 0.74 -1.35
N ILE A 75 -2.11 1.84 -0.62
CA ILE A 75 -3.09 2.91 -0.47
C ILE A 75 -3.06 3.83 -1.69
N MET A 76 -4.23 4.18 -2.20
CA MET A 76 -4.41 5.09 -3.32
C MET A 76 -5.65 5.95 -3.12
N GLY A 77 -5.69 7.13 -3.74
CA GLY A 77 -6.85 8.01 -3.67
C GLY A 77 -6.49 9.48 -3.75
N PRO A 78 -7.47 10.37 -3.75
CA PRO A 78 -7.25 11.81 -3.70
C PRO A 78 -6.66 12.25 -2.35
N ASN A 79 -6.19 13.49 -2.28
CA ASN A 79 -5.56 14.13 -1.11
C ASN A 79 -4.13 13.64 -0.79
N ASP A 80 -3.43 13.03 -1.76
CA ASP A 80 -2.00 12.76 -1.65
C ASP A 80 -1.20 14.00 -2.07
N PHE A 81 -1.05 14.95 -1.15
CA PHE A 81 -0.33 16.23 -1.38
C PHE A 81 1.19 16.05 -1.53
N LYS A 82 1.71 14.88 -1.18
CA LYS A 82 3.11 14.50 -1.36
C LYS A 82 3.16 13.13 -2.02
N PRO A 83 2.92 13.07 -3.35
CA PRO A 83 2.74 11.82 -4.06
C PRO A 83 3.81 10.78 -3.75
N GLY A 84 3.38 9.64 -3.20
CA GLY A 84 4.22 8.46 -3.02
C GLY A 84 4.55 7.80 -4.36
N LEU A 85 5.34 6.70 -4.34
CA LEU A 85 5.84 6.05 -5.57
C LEU A 85 4.74 5.64 -6.55
N ASN A 86 3.63 5.11 -6.04
CA ASN A 86 2.51 4.68 -6.88
C ASN A 86 1.82 5.87 -7.55
N CYS A 87 1.47 6.90 -6.78
CA CYS A 87 0.84 8.11 -7.29
C CYS A 87 1.78 8.88 -8.23
N GLN A 88 3.09 8.98 -7.92
CA GLN A 88 4.07 9.56 -8.82
C GLN A 88 4.15 8.82 -10.16
N SER A 89 4.06 7.48 -10.13
CA SER A 89 4.05 6.68 -11.34
C SER A 89 2.82 6.96 -12.21
N MET A 90 1.66 7.20 -11.60
CA MET A 90 0.43 7.59 -12.32
C MET A 90 0.56 8.99 -12.94
N ILE A 91 1.09 9.96 -12.18
CA ILE A 91 1.37 11.31 -12.68
C ILE A 91 2.31 11.24 -13.89
N ASP A 92 3.35 10.40 -13.83
CA ASP A 92 4.30 10.22 -14.93
C ASP A 92 3.66 9.59 -16.16
N ILE A 93 2.75 8.60 -15.97
CA ILE A 93 1.96 8.01 -17.07
C ILE A 93 1.03 9.07 -17.67
N ALA A 94 0.27 9.76 -16.83
CA ALA A 94 -0.67 10.80 -17.25
C ALA A 94 0.04 11.91 -18.05
N ASN A 95 1.24 12.30 -17.65
CA ASN A 95 2.06 13.29 -18.37
C ASN A 95 2.91 12.70 -19.51
N GLN A 96 2.71 11.42 -19.86
CA GLN A 96 3.46 10.72 -20.91
C GLN A 96 5.00 10.71 -20.71
N LYS A 97 5.45 10.87 -19.46
CA LYS A 97 6.88 10.84 -19.12
C LYS A 97 7.43 9.42 -19.01
N ARG A 98 6.57 8.41 -18.81
CA ARG A 98 6.94 7.01 -18.78
C ARG A 98 6.45 6.32 -20.05
N LEU A 99 7.42 5.80 -20.81
CA LEU A 99 7.17 5.05 -22.04
C LEU A 99 7.19 3.53 -21.81
N LEU A 100 7.64 3.07 -20.63
CA LEU A 100 7.78 1.66 -20.32
C LEU A 100 6.72 1.23 -19.31
N ASN A 101 5.96 0.25 -19.70
CA ASN A 101 5.02 -0.46 -18.86
C ASN A 101 5.67 -1.74 -18.33
N ILE A 102 5.48 -2.08 -17.07
CA ILE A 102 6.05 -3.28 -16.45
C ILE A 102 4.92 -4.14 -15.93
N ALA A 103 4.97 -5.43 -16.20
CA ALA A 103 3.95 -6.39 -15.79
C ALA A 103 4.10 -6.75 -14.31
N PHE A 104 3.61 -5.88 -13.43
CA PHE A 104 3.46 -6.14 -12.01
C PHE A 104 2.09 -5.67 -11.53
N GLY A 105 1.69 -6.12 -10.36
CA GLY A 105 0.41 -5.70 -9.75
C GLY A 105 0.50 -5.66 -8.24
N TYR A 106 -0.44 -4.92 -7.67
CA TYR A 106 -0.68 -4.85 -6.24
C TYR A 106 -2.17 -4.96 -5.93
N ASN A 107 -2.47 -5.30 -4.69
CA ASN A 107 -3.79 -5.06 -4.15
C ASN A 107 -3.87 -3.60 -3.70
N TYR A 108 -4.86 -2.85 -4.19
CA TYR A 108 -5.03 -1.42 -3.90
C TYR A 108 -6.29 -1.18 -3.09
N VAL A 109 -6.20 -0.31 -2.10
CA VAL A 109 -7.32 0.18 -1.29
C VAL A 109 -7.46 1.68 -1.43
N ASP A 110 -8.71 2.16 -1.56
CA ASP A 110 -8.97 3.61 -1.58
C ASP A 110 -8.75 4.20 -0.18
N VAL A 111 -8.04 5.32 -0.12
CA VAL A 111 -7.75 6.02 1.14
C VAL A 111 -9.00 6.39 1.92
N ARG A 112 -10.12 6.68 1.25
CA ARG A 112 -11.40 7.04 1.87
C ARG A 112 -12.08 5.83 2.50
N ASP A 113 -12.00 4.66 1.86
CA ASP A 113 -12.55 3.40 2.38
C ASP A 113 -11.70 2.91 3.55
N LEU A 114 -10.37 3.03 3.44
CA LEU A 114 -9.45 2.77 4.55
C LEU A 114 -9.72 3.71 5.74
N SER A 115 -9.89 5.01 5.51
CA SER A 115 -10.15 6.00 6.56
C SER A 115 -11.48 5.71 7.28
N LYS A 116 -12.54 5.38 6.52
CA LYS A 116 -13.82 4.97 7.09
C LYS A 116 -13.67 3.71 7.95
N THR A 117 -12.92 2.72 7.46
CA THR A 117 -12.65 1.48 8.20
C THR A 117 -11.84 1.77 9.47
N ALA A 118 -10.88 2.68 9.43
CA ALA A 118 -10.10 3.08 10.60
C ALA A 118 -10.97 3.79 11.67
N ILE A 119 -11.87 4.67 11.25
CA ILE A 119 -12.84 5.29 12.15
C ILE A 119 -13.74 4.22 12.79
N ASN A 120 -14.26 3.29 12.01
CA ASN A 120 -15.06 2.19 12.55
C ASN A 120 -14.24 1.31 13.51
N CYS A 121 -12.95 1.07 13.21
CA CYS A 121 -12.04 0.33 14.07
C CYS A 121 -11.83 1.02 15.42
N SER A 122 -11.79 2.36 15.47
CA SER A 122 -11.68 3.09 16.73
C SER A 122 -12.92 2.94 17.63
N ILE A 123 -14.06 2.55 17.06
CA ILE A 123 -15.34 2.39 17.76
C ILE A 123 -15.63 0.92 18.07
N LYS A 124 -15.40 0.04 17.10
CA LYS A 124 -15.84 -1.38 17.11
C LYS A 124 -14.70 -2.38 17.18
N GLY A 125 -13.46 -1.95 16.91
CA GLY A 125 -12.32 -2.86 16.83
C GLY A 125 -12.11 -3.63 18.13
N VAL A 126 -11.78 -4.90 18.01
CA VAL A 126 -11.50 -5.78 19.16
C VAL A 126 -10.07 -5.57 19.62
N ASN A 127 -9.86 -5.53 20.94
CA ASN A 127 -8.51 -5.37 21.51
C ASN A 127 -7.56 -6.48 21.06
N GLY A 128 -6.38 -6.13 20.60
CA GLY A 128 -5.36 -7.05 20.10
C GLY A 128 -5.66 -7.67 18.73
N GLN A 129 -6.81 -7.34 18.09
CA GLN A 129 -7.19 -7.90 16.81
C GLN A 129 -6.48 -7.23 15.66
N ASN A 130 -6.01 -8.05 14.71
CA ASN A 130 -5.49 -7.64 13.42
C ASN A 130 -6.63 -7.59 12.39
N TYR A 131 -6.64 -6.57 11.53
CA TYR A 131 -7.60 -6.41 10.44
C TYR A 131 -6.87 -6.14 9.13
N LEU A 132 -6.94 -7.07 8.20
CA LEU A 132 -6.49 -6.82 6.82
C LEU A 132 -7.49 -5.92 6.11
N VAL A 133 -7.00 -4.83 5.52
CA VAL A 133 -7.81 -3.83 4.82
C VAL A 133 -7.26 -3.64 3.42
N GLY A 134 -7.83 -4.36 2.49
CA GLY A 134 -7.44 -4.36 1.08
C GLY A 134 -8.61 -3.98 0.17
N GLY A 135 -8.32 -3.87 -1.10
CA GLY A 135 -9.29 -3.57 -2.13
C GLY A 135 -9.20 -4.53 -3.32
N GLU A 136 -8.87 -4.02 -4.47
CA GLU A 136 -8.80 -4.78 -5.72
C GLU A 136 -7.34 -5.04 -6.12
N PHE A 137 -7.04 -6.27 -6.57
CA PHE A 137 -5.73 -6.57 -7.16
C PHE A 137 -5.75 -6.19 -8.63
N LEU A 138 -4.86 -5.27 -9.01
CA LEU A 138 -4.77 -4.75 -10.37
C LEU A 138 -3.33 -4.80 -10.87
N MET A 139 -3.19 -5.13 -12.15
CA MET A 139 -1.91 -5.02 -12.83
C MET A 139 -1.63 -3.57 -13.21
N PHE A 140 -0.39 -3.15 -13.08
CA PHE A 140 0.02 -1.78 -13.42
C PHE A 140 -0.32 -1.39 -14.88
N PRO A 141 -0.21 -2.28 -15.89
CA PRO A 141 -0.70 -2.02 -17.24
C PRO A 141 -2.20 -1.71 -17.35
N GLU A 142 -3.03 -2.32 -16.48
CA GLU A 142 -4.47 -2.05 -16.45
C GLU A 142 -4.74 -0.64 -15.94
N ILE A 143 -4.02 -0.23 -14.88
CA ILE A 143 -4.07 1.13 -14.35
C ILE A 143 -3.63 2.15 -15.40
N ALA A 144 -2.53 1.88 -16.11
CA ALA A 144 -2.06 2.73 -17.19
C ALA A 144 -3.10 2.89 -18.31
N LYS A 145 -3.81 1.80 -18.67
CA LYS A 145 -4.89 1.82 -19.64
C LYS A 145 -6.09 2.66 -19.16
N MET A 146 -6.46 2.53 -17.88
CA MET A 146 -7.52 3.35 -17.27
C MET A 146 -7.17 4.84 -17.35
N ILE A 147 -5.95 5.23 -16.97
CA ILE A 147 -5.47 6.62 -17.05
C ILE A 147 -5.52 7.13 -18.49
N GLY A 148 -5.08 6.32 -19.45
CA GLY A 148 -5.13 6.66 -20.86
C GLY A 148 -6.54 6.91 -21.37
N GLY A 149 -7.50 6.05 -20.97
CA GLY A 149 -8.93 6.22 -21.31
C GLY A 149 -9.55 7.47 -20.69
N LEU A 150 -9.21 7.80 -19.43
CA LEU A 150 -9.69 8.99 -18.73
C LEU A 150 -9.20 10.31 -19.36
N LEU A 151 -7.98 10.31 -19.89
CA LEU A 151 -7.33 11.53 -20.41
C LEU A 151 -7.31 11.60 -21.94
N ASP A 152 -7.94 10.66 -22.63
CA ASP A 152 -7.86 10.48 -24.08
C ASP A 152 -6.41 10.47 -24.60
N ARG A 153 -5.55 9.74 -23.90
CA ARG A 153 -4.11 9.64 -24.20
C ARG A 153 -3.72 8.22 -24.55
N ARG A 154 -2.83 8.09 -25.52
CA ARG A 154 -2.23 6.78 -25.83
C ARG A 154 -1.31 6.35 -24.72
N THR A 155 -1.58 5.20 -24.13
CA THR A 155 -0.65 4.52 -23.21
C THR A 155 0.03 3.38 -23.95
N LEU A 156 1.31 3.17 -23.71
CA LEU A 156 2.02 2.01 -24.25
C LEU A 156 1.48 0.75 -23.59
N LEU A 157 0.85 -0.12 -24.38
CA LEU A 157 0.22 -1.35 -23.90
C LEU A 157 1.22 -2.52 -23.75
N ALA A 158 2.40 -2.46 -24.36
CA ALA A 158 3.40 -3.49 -24.24
C ALA A 158 4.06 -3.45 -22.85
N ALA A 159 3.78 -4.47 -22.05
CA ALA A 159 4.37 -4.61 -20.73
C ALA A 159 5.65 -5.44 -20.79
N LEU A 160 6.74 -4.89 -20.27
CA LEU A 160 7.98 -5.62 -20.08
C LEU A 160 7.87 -6.56 -18.85
N PRO A 161 8.50 -7.72 -18.87
CA PRO A 161 8.53 -8.59 -17.71
C PRO A 161 9.28 -7.95 -16.55
N ILE A 162 8.91 -8.30 -15.31
CA ILE A 162 9.53 -7.77 -14.09
C ILE A 162 11.06 -7.91 -14.09
N SER A 163 11.58 -8.96 -14.73
CA SER A 163 13.02 -9.17 -14.87
C SER A 163 13.75 -8.02 -15.56
N SER A 164 13.08 -7.27 -16.42
CA SER A 164 13.66 -6.06 -17.04
C SER A 164 13.99 -4.94 -16.04
N MET A 165 13.35 -4.95 -14.86
CA MET A 165 13.63 -3.98 -13.81
C MET A 165 15.06 -4.06 -13.29
N TYR A 166 15.65 -5.27 -13.26
CA TYR A 166 17.04 -5.43 -12.81
C TYR A 166 18.03 -4.64 -13.66
N LEU A 167 17.74 -4.43 -14.94
CA LEU A 167 18.59 -3.64 -15.84
C LEU A 167 18.61 -2.14 -15.47
N ASN A 168 17.58 -1.67 -14.77
CA ASN A 168 17.48 -0.26 -14.36
C ASN A 168 18.14 0.02 -13.00
N VAL A 169 18.41 -0.99 -12.18
CA VAL A 169 19.01 -0.82 -10.84
C VAL A 169 20.35 -0.06 -10.90
N PRO A 170 21.32 -0.40 -11.76
CA PRO A 170 22.57 0.33 -11.85
C PRO A 170 22.39 1.80 -12.24
N PHE A 171 21.47 2.06 -13.18
CA PHE A 171 21.15 3.43 -13.62
C PHE A 171 20.55 4.27 -12.47
N GLU A 172 19.65 3.72 -11.66
CA GLU A 172 19.08 4.40 -10.50
C GLU A 172 20.14 4.67 -9.40
N ILE A 173 21.12 3.77 -9.24
CA ILE A 173 22.25 3.98 -8.32
C ILE A 173 23.04 5.23 -8.73
N VAL A 174 23.42 5.32 -10.01
CA VAL A 174 24.16 6.45 -10.55
C VAL A 174 23.35 7.73 -10.45
N LYS A 175 22.08 7.70 -10.90
CA LYS A 175 21.18 8.86 -10.87
C LYS A 175 20.95 9.40 -9.44
N SER A 176 20.75 8.51 -8.47
CA SER A 176 20.54 8.92 -7.07
C SER A 176 21.76 9.59 -6.45
N SER A 177 22.96 9.20 -6.87
CA SER A 177 24.22 9.82 -6.42
C SER A 177 24.34 11.28 -6.84
N PHE A 178 23.82 11.63 -8.03
CA PHE A 178 23.82 13.00 -8.54
C PHE A 178 22.63 13.84 -8.08
N THR A 179 21.45 13.23 -7.91
CA THR A 179 20.20 13.97 -7.64
C THR A 179 19.85 14.10 -6.17
N LYS A 180 20.54 13.38 -5.28
CA LYS A 180 20.20 13.24 -3.85
C LYS A 180 18.75 12.80 -3.58
N ARG A 181 18.06 12.28 -4.58
CA ARG A 181 16.70 11.74 -4.46
C ARG A 181 16.73 10.28 -4.02
N PRO A 182 15.75 9.82 -3.24
CA PRO A 182 15.67 8.41 -2.88
C PRO A 182 15.55 7.55 -4.15
N ARG A 183 16.18 6.37 -4.11
CA ARG A 183 16.13 5.42 -5.22
C ARG A 183 14.72 4.86 -5.34
N LEU A 184 14.13 4.97 -6.51
CA LEU A 184 12.80 4.45 -6.79
C LEU A 184 12.82 2.93 -7.07
N MET A 185 13.96 2.43 -7.59
CA MET A 185 14.13 1.05 -8.00
C MET A 185 15.31 0.45 -7.24
N THR A 186 15.00 -0.43 -6.30
CA THR A 186 15.96 -1.22 -5.53
C THR A 186 15.66 -2.71 -5.71
N ILE A 187 16.58 -3.57 -5.30
CA ILE A 187 16.36 -5.02 -5.27
C ILE A 187 15.17 -5.35 -4.36
N ASP A 188 15.05 -4.66 -3.23
CA ASP A 188 13.94 -4.82 -2.29
C ASP A 188 12.60 -4.44 -2.93
N THR A 189 12.56 -3.35 -3.71
CA THR A 189 11.36 -2.96 -4.47
C THR A 189 10.96 -4.06 -5.46
N ILE A 190 11.92 -4.63 -6.19
CA ILE A 190 11.65 -5.72 -7.15
C ILE A 190 11.16 -6.97 -6.41
N HIS A 191 11.74 -7.29 -5.26
CA HIS A 191 11.30 -8.40 -4.43
C HIS A 191 9.87 -8.19 -3.93
N THR A 192 9.56 -7.04 -3.36
CA THR A 192 8.20 -6.68 -2.90
C THR A 192 7.17 -6.81 -4.02
N ILE A 193 7.50 -6.33 -5.22
CA ILE A 193 6.63 -6.44 -6.40
C ILE A 193 6.38 -7.90 -6.78
N LYS A 194 7.42 -8.74 -6.78
CA LYS A 194 7.30 -10.16 -7.14
C LYS A 194 6.50 -10.97 -6.14
N THR A 195 6.54 -10.58 -4.88
CA THR A 195 5.90 -11.27 -3.77
C THR A 195 4.65 -10.53 -3.26
N ALA A 196 4.00 -9.74 -4.11
CA ALA A 196 2.75 -9.07 -3.78
C ALA A 196 1.59 -10.06 -3.74
N HIS A 197 0.90 -10.14 -2.59
CA HIS A 197 -0.26 -11.01 -2.42
C HIS A 197 -1.44 -10.57 -3.29
N LYS A 198 -2.01 -11.52 -4.03
CA LYS A 198 -3.19 -11.29 -4.87
C LYS A 198 -4.50 -11.46 -4.11
N LEU A 199 -4.55 -12.46 -3.24
CA LEU A 199 -5.76 -12.86 -2.53
C LEU A 199 -5.70 -12.36 -1.09
N ILE A 200 -6.45 -11.32 -0.79
CA ILE A 200 -6.57 -10.73 0.55
C ILE A 200 -8.07 -10.58 0.83
N PRO A 201 -8.71 -11.55 1.49
CA PRO A 201 -10.16 -11.59 1.64
C PRO A 201 -10.75 -10.46 2.49
N CYS A 202 -10.00 -9.94 3.47
CA CYS A 202 -10.43 -8.87 4.40
C CYS A 202 -11.73 -9.24 5.15
N THR A 203 -11.94 -10.51 5.46
CA THR A 203 -13.21 -11.01 6.00
C THR A 203 -13.53 -10.39 7.35
N LEU A 204 -12.55 -10.29 8.26
CA LEU A 204 -12.76 -9.67 9.57
C LEU A 204 -13.11 -8.19 9.45
N ALA A 205 -12.38 -7.44 8.65
CA ALA A 205 -12.66 -6.02 8.44
C ALA A 205 -14.06 -5.79 7.84
N LYS A 206 -14.50 -6.65 6.91
CA LYS A 206 -15.85 -6.59 6.33
C LYS A 206 -16.94 -6.88 7.37
N ASN A 207 -16.77 -7.94 8.13
CA ASN A 207 -17.80 -8.40 9.06
C ASN A 207 -17.91 -7.52 10.33
N GLU A 208 -16.77 -7.12 10.89
CA GLU A 208 -16.72 -6.45 12.18
C GLU A 208 -16.66 -4.91 12.04
N LEU A 209 -15.93 -4.41 11.03
CA LEU A 209 -15.73 -2.98 10.84
C LEU A 209 -16.59 -2.40 9.71
N GLY A 210 -17.32 -3.23 8.96
CA GLY A 210 -18.11 -2.78 7.82
C GLY A 210 -17.24 -2.22 6.68
N HIS A 211 -16.05 -2.81 6.48
CA HIS A 211 -15.18 -2.46 5.37
C HIS A 211 -15.85 -2.75 4.03
N THR A 212 -15.82 -1.79 3.14
CA THR A 212 -16.33 -1.91 1.78
C THR A 212 -15.35 -1.26 0.82
N ASN A 213 -15.26 -1.79 -0.39
CA ASN A 213 -14.42 -1.24 -1.44
C ASN A 213 -15.29 -0.57 -2.49
N ARG A 214 -14.96 0.66 -2.86
CA ARG A 214 -15.51 1.29 -4.06
C ARG A 214 -14.88 0.67 -5.32
N PRO A 215 -15.56 0.74 -6.48
CA PRO A 215 -14.95 0.37 -7.75
C PRO A 215 -13.65 1.15 -7.98
N PHE A 216 -12.56 0.47 -8.36
CA PHE A 216 -11.26 1.13 -8.50
C PHE A 216 -11.25 2.24 -9.57
N ILE A 217 -12.15 2.17 -10.55
CA ILE A 217 -12.28 3.24 -11.55
C ILE A 217 -12.66 4.58 -10.91
N GLU A 218 -13.44 4.59 -9.84
CA GLU A 218 -13.75 5.82 -9.08
C GLU A 218 -12.50 6.34 -8.40
N THR A 219 -11.73 5.44 -7.74
CA THR A 219 -10.48 5.79 -7.07
C THR A 219 -9.50 6.44 -8.03
N ILE A 220 -9.28 5.83 -9.21
CA ILE A 220 -8.33 6.36 -10.18
C ILE A 220 -8.81 7.67 -10.78
N THR A 221 -10.10 7.79 -11.09
CA THR A 221 -10.70 9.02 -11.64
C THR A 221 -10.51 10.20 -10.69
N ASP A 222 -10.90 10.02 -9.42
CA ASP A 222 -10.79 11.06 -8.41
C ASP A 222 -9.33 11.42 -8.09
N THR A 223 -8.43 10.42 -8.13
CA THR A 223 -6.99 10.64 -7.92
C THR A 223 -6.39 11.46 -9.07
N ILE A 224 -6.74 11.15 -10.32
CA ILE A 224 -6.26 11.89 -11.49
C ILE A 224 -6.81 13.32 -11.48
N ASN A 225 -8.11 13.50 -11.21
CA ASN A 225 -8.71 14.84 -11.11
C ASN A 225 -8.03 15.67 -10.02
N PHE A 226 -7.79 15.09 -8.86
CA PHE A 226 -7.06 15.75 -7.77
C PHE A 226 -5.66 16.21 -8.20
N PHE A 227 -4.92 15.41 -8.95
CA PHE A 227 -3.59 15.81 -9.45
C PHE A 227 -3.66 16.82 -10.60
N ILE A 228 -4.74 16.84 -11.37
CA ILE A 228 -5.01 17.93 -12.35
C ILE A 228 -5.24 19.24 -11.59
N ASP A 229 -6.09 19.24 -10.58
CA ASP A 229 -6.40 20.43 -9.76
C ASP A 229 -5.15 20.98 -9.06
N LEU A 230 -4.22 20.12 -8.66
CA LEU A 230 -2.91 20.51 -8.14
C LEU A 230 -1.92 20.99 -9.21
N GLY A 231 -2.26 20.91 -10.50
CA GLY A 231 -1.35 21.24 -11.60
C GLY A 231 -0.20 20.25 -11.81
N LEU A 232 -0.27 19.06 -11.20
CA LEU A 232 0.75 18.01 -11.37
C LEU A 232 0.53 17.19 -12.64
N ILE A 233 -0.69 17.15 -13.15
CA ILE A 233 -1.05 16.56 -14.44
C ILE A 233 -1.52 17.69 -15.34
N LYS A 234 -0.95 17.76 -16.55
CA LYS A 234 -1.33 18.74 -17.57
C LYS A 234 -2.61 18.28 -18.26
N ASN A 235 -3.53 19.17 -18.48
CA ASN A 235 -4.69 18.96 -19.38
C ASN A 235 -4.25 18.82 -20.83
#